data_fc309ca3571652e3f816e57b0d244823
#
_entry.id   fc309ca3571652e3f816e57b0d244823
#
_cell.length_a   1.000
_cell.length_b   1.000
_cell.length_c   1.000
_cell.angle_alpha   90.00
_cell.angle_beta   90.00
_cell.angle_gamma   90.00
#
_symmetry.space_group_name_H-M   'P 1'
#
loop_
_entity.id
_entity.type
_entity.pdbx_description
1 polymer ?
#
loop_
_entity_poly.entity_id
_entity_poly.type
_entity_poly.pdbx_seq_one_letter_code
_entity_poly.pdbx_strand_id
1 'polypeptide(L)' 'MEDDNYYSIELNIRGIRMIHEGLRQAVEKWSGGNPEEQEDLKSLRDNFYRLILEHQFDNMSSSD' A
#
# COMPACT_ATOMS: atom_id res chain seq x y z
N MET A 1 -6.87 -21.02 -7.49
CA MET A 1 -5.52 -21.23 -7.86
C MET A 1 -4.57 -20.27 -7.15
N GLU A 2 -3.56 -20.80 -6.61
CA GLU A 2 -2.63 -20.02 -5.84
C GLU A 2 -1.43 -19.64 -6.67
N ASP A 3 -1.01 -18.43 -6.51
CA ASP A 3 0.19 -17.96 -7.16
C ASP A 3 1.21 -17.65 -6.08
N ASP A 4 2.15 -18.54 -5.90
CA ASP A 4 3.17 -18.39 -4.87
C ASP A 4 4.36 -17.58 -5.31
N ASN A 5 4.34 -17.07 -6.53
CA ASN A 5 5.45 -16.29 -7.03
C ASN A 5 5.45 -14.89 -6.41
N TYR A 6 6.63 -14.45 -6.05
CA TYR A 6 6.80 -13.11 -5.50
C TYR A 6 7.63 -12.28 -6.45
N TYR A 7 7.27 -11.03 -6.58
CA TYR A 7 7.95 -10.11 -7.49
C TYR A 7 8.45 -8.91 -6.73
N SER A 8 9.63 -8.47 -7.10
CA SER A 8 10.19 -7.24 -6.53
C SER A 8 10.01 -6.12 -7.52
N ILE A 9 9.51 -5.00 -7.04
CA ILE A 9 9.37 -3.81 -7.87
C ILE A 9 10.00 -2.63 -7.14
N GLU A 10 10.53 -1.72 -7.94
CA GLU A 10 11.14 -0.53 -7.39
C GLU A 10 10.21 0.65 -7.60
N LEU A 11 9.90 1.34 -6.51
CA LEU A 11 9.02 2.49 -6.53
C LEU A 11 9.66 3.61 -5.74
N ASN A 12 9.57 4.83 -6.26
CA ASN A 12 9.94 5.98 -5.44
C ASN A 12 8.76 6.35 -4.55
N ILE A 13 8.97 7.32 -3.67
CA ILE A 13 7.94 7.66 -2.71
C ILE A 13 6.68 8.22 -3.39
N ARG A 14 6.84 8.87 -4.51
CA ARG A 14 5.67 9.37 -5.25
C ARG A 14 4.80 8.22 -5.72
N GLY A 15 5.44 7.19 -6.29
CA GLY A 15 4.71 6.01 -6.73
C GLY A 15 4.01 5.31 -5.58
N ILE A 16 4.70 5.21 -4.45
CA ILE A 16 4.12 4.57 -3.28
C ILE A 16 2.89 5.34 -2.81
N ARG A 17 2.98 6.67 -2.77
CA ARG A 17 1.85 7.47 -2.34
C ARG A 17 0.66 7.37 -3.29
N MET A 18 0.94 7.32 -4.59
CA MET A 18 -0.13 7.19 -5.57
C MET A 18 -0.83 5.85 -5.43
N ILE A 19 -0.08 4.79 -5.23
CA ILE A 19 -0.68 3.47 -5.05
C ILE A 19 -1.48 3.44 -3.76
N HIS A 20 -0.94 4.00 -2.69
CA HIS A 20 -1.68 4.03 -1.42
C HIS A 20 -2.99 4.78 -1.57
N GLU A 21 -2.97 5.91 -2.26
CA GLU A 21 -4.19 6.68 -2.46
C GLU A 21 -5.22 5.89 -3.24
N GLY A 22 -4.79 5.19 -4.29
CA GLY A 22 -5.69 4.35 -5.05
C GLY A 22 -6.29 3.23 -4.21
N LEU A 23 -5.46 2.61 -3.38
CA LEU A 23 -5.94 1.54 -2.53
C LEU A 23 -6.92 2.07 -1.49
N ARG A 24 -6.63 3.24 -0.93
CA ARG A 24 -7.53 3.84 0.05
C ARG A 24 -8.89 4.12 -0.57
N GLN A 25 -8.90 4.66 -1.78
CA GLN A 25 -10.15 4.92 -2.46
C GLN A 25 -10.90 3.64 -2.78
N ALA A 26 -10.17 2.62 -3.20
CA ALA A 26 -10.80 1.35 -3.51
C ALA A 26 -11.48 0.75 -2.29
N VAL A 27 -10.85 0.85 -1.13
CA VAL A 27 -11.45 0.35 0.10
C VAL A 27 -12.68 1.17 0.47
N GLU A 28 -12.57 2.49 0.37
CA GLU A 28 -13.69 3.36 0.76
C GLU A 28 -14.89 3.20 -0.15
N LYS A 29 -14.65 2.92 -1.42
CA LYS A 29 -15.72 2.81 -2.39
C LYS A 29 -16.13 1.37 -2.64
N TRP A 30 -15.73 0.48 -1.78
CA TRP A 30 -16.09 -0.93 -1.91
C TRP A 30 -17.60 -1.08 -1.83
N SER A 31 -18.18 -1.62 -2.88
CA SER A 31 -19.63 -1.72 -2.95
C SER A 31 -20.11 -3.16 -2.75
N GLY A 32 -19.27 -4.00 -2.20
CA GLY A 32 -19.63 -5.39 -1.99
C GLY A 32 -18.83 -6.28 -2.91
N GLY A 33 -19.10 -7.57 -2.85
CA GLY A 33 -18.35 -8.51 -3.64
C GLY A 33 -17.61 -9.48 -2.74
N ASN A 34 -16.45 -9.93 -3.19
CA ASN A 34 -15.70 -10.95 -2.47
C ASN A 34 -15.04 -10.36 -1.23
N PRO A 35 -15.43 -10.81 -0.02
CA PRO A 35 -14.81 -10.26 1.20
C PRO A 35 -13.31 -10.48 1.26
N GLU A 36 -12.80 -11.53 0.65
CA GLU A 36 -11.36 -11.78 0.66
C GLU A 36 -10.61 -10.70 -0.11
N GLU A 37 -11.20 -10.24 -1.22
CA GLU A 37 -10.59 -9.16 -1.97
C GLU A 37 -10.55 -7.88 -1.16
N GLN A 38 -11.59 -7.61 -0.39
CA GLN A 38 -11.61 -6.44 0.46
C GLN A 38 -10.52 -6.52 1.51
N GLU A 39 -10.33 -7.68 2.11
CA GLU A 39 -9.27 -7.86 3.09
C GLU A 39 -7.90 -7.67 2.46
N ASP A 40 -7.72 -8.19 1.24
CA ASP A 40 -6.46 -8.01 0.54
C ASP A 40 -6.19 -6.53 0.28
N LEU A 41 -7.22 -5.79 -0.14
CA LEU A 41 -7.07 -4.36 -0.39
C LEU A 41 -6.67 -3.63 0.89
N LYS A 42 -7.29 -3.98 2.00
CA LYS A 42 -6.95 -3.35 3.27
C LYS A 42 -5.53 -3.65 3.67
N SER A 43 -5.09 -4.89 3.49
CA SER A 43 -3.73 -5.28 3.83
C SER A 43 -2.72 -4.52 2.98
N LEU A 44 -2.98 -4.41 1.69
CA LEU A 44 -2.09 -3.67 0.81
C LEU A 44 -2.05 -2.20 1.19
N ARG A 45 -3.22 -1.61 1.47
CA ARG A 45 -3.28 -0.22 1.89
C ARG A 45 -2.43 0.00 3.13
N ASP A 46 -2.54 -0.89 4.10
CA ASP A 46 -1.80 -0.74 5.34
C ASP A 46 -0.30 -0.91 5.11
N ASN A 47 0.09 -1.84 4.24
CA ASN A 47 1.51 -2.04 3.94
C ASN A 47 2.10 -0.81 3.27
N PHE A 48 1.40 -0.22 2.32
CA PHE A 48 1.90 0.97 1.66
C PHE A 48 1.89 2.17 2.60
N TYR A 49 0.91 2.24 3.48
CA TYR A 49 0.89 3.30 4.49
C TYR A 49 2.13 3.21 5.39
N ARG A 50 2.48 1.99 5.77
CA ARG A 50 3.68 1.81 6.59
C ARG A 50 4.93 2.28 5.86
N LEU A 51 5.03 2.00 4.57
CA LEU A 51 6.17 2.46 3.79
C LEU A 51 6.26 3.98 3.79
N ILE A 52 5.12 4.65 3.67
CA ILE A 52 5.10 6.10 3.70
C ILE A 52 5.58 6.60 5.06
N LEU A 53 5.12 5.99 6.13
CA LEU A 53 5.53 6.39 7.46
C LEU A 53 7.03 6.17 7.65
N GLU A 54 7.56 5.05 7.18
CA GLU A 54 8.98 4.78 7.30
C GLU A 54 9.79 5.80 6.53
N HIS A 55 9.32 6.18 5.36
CA HIS A 55 10.01 7.21 4.58
C HIS A 55 10.04 8.54 5.32
N GLN A 56 8.92 8.94 5.89
CA GLN A 56 8.86 10.19 6.63
C GLN A 56 9.76 10.15 7.85
N PHE A 57 9.78 9.01 8.53
CA PHE A 57 10.62 8.86 9.71
C PHE A 57 12.09 8.94 9.34
N ASP A 58 12.48 8.29 8.26
CA ASP A 58 13.86 8.32 7.80
C ASP A 58 14.29 9.74 7.45
N ASN A 59 13.41 10.48 6.79
CA ASN A 59 13.71 11.85 6.42
C ASN A 59 13.91 12.71 7.66
N MET A 60 13.09 12.50 8.67
CA MET A 60 13.24 13.23 9.91
C MET A 60 14.56 12.90 10.59
N SER A 61 14.93 11.63 10.55
CA SER A 61 16.17 11.20 11.18
C SER A 61 17.38 11.77 10.49
N SER A 62 17.31 11.96 9.19
CA SER A 62 18.48 12.39 8.41
C SER A 62 18.55 13.89 8.25
N SER A 63 17.68 14.63 8.89
CA SER A 63 17.64 16.08 8.72
C SER A 63 18.56 16.81 9.70
N ASP A 64 19.44 16.13 10.33
CA ASP A 64 20.35 16.76 11.29
C ASP A 64 21.32 17.73 10.65
#